data_3a3a229eb5709634f2f0f04f08c3cad0
#
_entry.id   3a3a229eb5709634f2f0f04f08c3cad0
#
_cell.length_a   1.000
_cell.length_b   1.000
_cell.length_c   1.000
_cell.angle_alpha   90.00
_cell.angle_beta   90.00
_cell.angle_gamma   90.00
#
_symmetry.space_group_name_H-M   'P 1'
#
loop_
_entity.id
_entity.type
_entity.pdbx_description
1 polymer ?
#
loop_
_entity_poly.entity_id
_entity_poly.type
_entity_poly.pdbx_seq_one_letter_code
_entity_poly.pdbx_strand_id
1 'polypeptide(L)'
;FTGDISHLNGTPAIVTAVALSDCQVYAISSDLLKQVINQCPDLGDIILRAFMARRQLVRESGTFTGVRVIGSRYSPDTFRIRDFLAKNLVLFTWIDLEANPDVDQLLKHFGVSEAETPIVVCSEHMLRNPSNRVLAEAAGIRKPLERTVYDLAVVGAGPAGLAAAVY
;
A
#
# COMPACT_ATOMS: atom_id res chain seq x y z
N PHE A 1 15.95 11.08 6.21
CA PHE A 1 14.88 10.72 7.12
C PHE A 1 14.14 9.47 6.62
N THR A 2 13.49 8.76 7.55
CA THR A 2 12.63 7.63 7.21
C THR A 2 11.17 8.02 7.46
N GLY A 3 10.25 7.29 6.86
CA GLY A 3 8.81 7.55 6.90
C GLY A 3 8.19 7.43 5.51
N ASP A 4 6.88 7.35 5.48
CA ASP A 4 6.10 7.21 4.24
C ASP A 4 4.76 7.95 4.41
N ILE A 5 4.04 8.11 3.32
CA ILE A 5 2.68 8.64 3.26
C ILE A 5 1.74 7.89 4.21
N SER A 6 1.96 6.60 4.43
CA SER A 6 1.23 5.79 5.41
C SER A 6 1.23 6.41 6.82
N HIS A 7 2.32 7.07 7.22
CA HIS A 7 2.41 7.77 8.50
C HIS A 7 1.43 8.95 8.58
N LEU A 8 1.24 9.69 7.49
CA LEU A 8 0.28 10.79 7.42
C LEU A 8 -1.17 10.30 7.44
N ASN A 9 -1.41 9.15 6.82
CA ASN A 9 -2.75 8.56 6.71
C ASN A 9 -3.12 7.70 7.93
N GLY A 10 -2.17 7.48 8.86
CA GLY A 10 -2.35 6.59 10.00
C GLY A 10 -2.57 5.13 9.59
N THR A 11 -2.03 4.72 8.44
CA THR A 11 -2.01 3.32 8.00
C THR A 11 -0.73 2.65 8.49
N PRO A 12 -0.71 1.31 8.66
CA PRO A 12 0.50 0.58 9.04
C PRO A 12 1.67 0.86 8.09
N ALA A 13 2.88 0.87 8.65
CA ALA A 13 4.09 0.98 7.84
C ALA A 13 4.24 -0.26 6.95
N ILE A 14 4.59 -0.04 5.69
CA ILE A 14 4.72 -1.10 4.68
C ILE A 14 6.10 -1.76 4.74
N VAL A 15 7.09 -1.05 5.29
CA VAL A 15 8.48 -1.49 5.39
C VAL A 15 9.01 -1.25 6.80
N THR A 16 9.95 -2.10 7.23
CA THR A 16 10.69 -1.91 8.45
C THR A 16 11.98 -1.16 8.14
N ALA A 17 12.26 -0.09 8.90
CA ALA A 17 13.54 0.60 8.84
C ALA A 17 14.48 0.01 9.91
N VAL A 18 15.66 -0.40 9.48
CA VAL A 18 16.70 -0.98 10.37
C VAL A 18 17.93 -0.09 10.32
N ALA A 19 18.43 0.30 11.50
CA ALA A 19 19.69 1.00 11.61
C ALA A 19 20.85 0.02 11.33
N LEU A 20 21.75 0.37 10.41
CA LEU A 20 22.93 -0.43 10.08
C LEU A 20 24.14 -0.13 10.98
N SER A 21 24.09 0.98 11.71
CA SER A 21 25.10 1.42 12.69
C SER A 21 24.43 2.24 13.78
N ASP A 22 25.16 2.58 14.82
CA ASP A 22 24.69 3.47 15.87
C ASP A 22 24.29 4.82 15.26
N CYS A 23 23.05 5.27 15.53
CA CYS A 23 22.53 6.52 15.03
C CYS A 23 21.64 7.22 16.06
N GLN A 24 21.63 8.55 16.02
CA GLN A 24 20.67 9.36 16.75
C GLN A 24 19.54 9.78 15.83
N VAL A 25 18.31 9.63 16.28
CA VAL A 25 17.13 9.95 15.49
C VAL A 25 16.15 10.84 16.29
N TYR A 26 15.45 11.70 15.57
CA TYR A 26 14.28 12.41 16.10
C TYR A 26 13.03 11.67 15.66
N ALA A 27 12.20 11.24 16.61
CA ALA A 27 10.90 10.66 16.31
C ALA A 27 9.84 11.77 16.28
N ILE A 28 9.11 11.86 15.17
CA ILE A 28 8.07 12.86 14.96
C ILE A 28 6.73 12.12 14.87
N SER A 29 5.74 12.51 15.68
CA SER A 29 4.40 11.95 15.61
C SER A 29 3.67 12.38 14.33
N SER A 30 2.65 11.62 13.92
CA SER A 30 1.81 11.97 12.77
C SER A 30 1.16 13.34 12.90
N ASP A 31 0.72 13.70 14.11
CA ASP A 31 0.05 14.98 14.34
C ASP A 31 1.03 16.16 14.25
N LEU A 32 2.22 16.01 14.82
CA LEU A 32 3.26 17.01 14.67
C LEU A 32 3.71 17.17 13.22
N LEU A 33 3.82 16.06 12.47
CA LEU A 33 4.15 16.10 11.06
C LEU A 33 3.08 16.85 10.25
N LYS A 34 1.79 16.59 10.53
CA LYS A 34 0.67 17.32 9.90
C LYS A 34 0.72 18.82 10.23
N GLN A 35 1.03 19.17 11.48
CA GLN A 35 1.21 20.58 11.86
C GLN A 35 2.34 21.24 11.09
N VAL A 36 3.49 20.58 10.98
CA VAL A 36 4.64 21.10 10.22
C VAL A 36 4.27 21.32 8.75
N ILE A 37 3.61 20.36 8.12
CA ILE A 37 3.17 20.48 6.72
C ILE A 37 2.20 21.65 6.52
N ASN A 38 1.28 21.87 7.48
CA ASN A 38 0.28 22.94 7.38
C ASN A 38 0.85 24.33 7.72
N GLN A 39 1.76 24.42 8.68
CA GLN A 39 2.30 25.70 9.17
C GLN A 39 3.52 26.16 8.37
N CYS A 40 4.25 25.25 7.74
CA CYS A 40 5.45 25.52 6.97
C CYS A 40 5.32 24.90 5.56
N PRO A 41 4.58 25.55 4.63
CA PRO A 41 4.27 24.97 3.32
C PRO A 41 5.52 24.55 2.51
N ASP A 42 6.57 25.35 2.53
CA ASP A 42 7.82 25.06 1.82
C ASP A 42 8.49 23.77 2.34
N LEU A 43 8.50 23.59 3.66
CA LEU A 43 9.03 22.38 4.28
C LEU A 43 8.11 21.19 4.05
N GLY A 44 6.79 21.42 4.08
CA GLY A 44 5.78 20.44 3.76
C GLY A 44 5.96 19.86 2.36
N ASP A 45 6.18 20.72 1.37
CA ASP A 45 6.44 20.36 -0.02
C ASP A 45 7.70 19.46 -0.15
N ILE A 46 8.78 19.84 0.52
CA ILE A 46 10.02 19.05 0.54
C ILE A 46 9.80 17.65 1.12
N ILE A 47 9.09 17.58 2.26
CA ILE A 47 8.78 16.32 2.94
C ILE A 47 7.93 15.41 2.05
N LEU A 48 6.85 15.95 1.46
CA LEU A 48 5.95 15.19 0.60
C LEU A 48 6.65 14.68 -0.66
N ARG A 49 7.44 15.52 -1.32
CA ARG A 49 8.24 15.10 -2.48
C ARG A 49 9.23 14.00 -2.12
N ALA A 50 9.88 14.08 -0.96
CA ALA A 50 10.81 13.05 -0.50
C ALA A 50 10.09 11.73 -0.18
N PHE A 51 8.87 11.76 0.39
CA PHE A 51 8.06 10.56 0.57
C PHE A 51 7.68 9.92 -0.76
N MET A 52 7.26 10.73 -1.74
CA MET A 52 6.91 10.24 -3.08
C MET A 52 8.12 9.63 -3.80
N ALA A 53 9.26 10.32 -3.79
CA ALA A 53 10.49 9.85 -4.41
C ALA A 53 10.98 8.52 -3.78
N ARG A 54 10.95 8.41 -2.46
CA ARG A 54 11.29 7.17 -1.77
C ARG A 54 10.35 6.03 -2.16
N ARG A 55 9.05 6.29 -2.21
CA ARG A 55 8.06 5.30 -2.62
C ARG A 55 8.32 4.78 -4.02
N GLN A 56 8.73 5.66 -4.92
CA GLN A 56 9.15 5.29 -6.27
C GLN A 56 10.41 4.41 -6.25
N LEU A 57 11.45 4.79 -5.52
CA LEU A 57 12.66 3.99 -5.38
C LEU A 57 12.40 2.60 -4.82
N VAL A 58 11.55 2.47 -3.80
CA VAL A 58 11.16 1.17 -3.23
C VAL A 58 10.42 0.32 -4.27
N ARG A 59 9.57 0.94 -5.09
CA ARG A 59 8.88 0.23 -6.18
C ARG A 59 9.85 -0.27 -7.24
N GLU A 60 10.82 0.56 -7.62
CA GLU A 60 11.79 0.26 -8.69
C GLU A 60 12.88 -0.71 -8.24
N SER A 61 13.19 -0.76 -6.96
CA SER A 61 14.28 -1.60 -6.42
C SER A 61 14.02 -3.11 -6.57
N GLY A 62 12.79 -3.54 -6.82
CA GLY A 62 12.43 -4.96 -6.91
C GLY A 62 12.61 -5.77 -5.61
N THR A 63 13.19 -5.16 -4.58
CA THR A 63 13.48 -5.79 -3.28
C THR A 63 12.33 -5.69 -2.29
N PHE A 64 11.22 -5.05 -2.71
CA PHE A 64 10.05 -4.90 -1.85
C PHE A 64 9.39 -6.25 -1.58
N THR A 65 9.43 -6.70 -0.34
CA THR A 65 8.89 -7.99 0.12
C THR A 65 7.49 -7.90 0.73
N GLY A 66 6.83 -6.74 0.64
CA GLY A 66 5.52 -6.51 1.25
C GLY A 66 4.40 -7.29 0.56
N VAL A 67 3.61 -6.59 -0.26
CA VAL A 67 2.53 -7.23 -1.02
C VAL A 67 3.07 -7.77 -2.34
N ARG A 68 2.86 -9.05 -2.61
CA ARG A 68 3.19 -9.69 -3.89
C ARG A 68 1.92 -10.20 -4.55
N VAL A 69 1.74 -9.87 -5.82
CA VAL A 69 0.66 -10.38 -6.66
C VAL A 69 1.29 -11.35 -7.66
N ILE A 70 0.85 -12.59 -7.67
CA ILE A 70 1.31 -13.63 -8.59
C ILE A 70 0.13 -14.02 -9.45
N GLY A 71 0.23 -13.82 -10.74
CA GLY A 71 -0.87 -14.11 -11.65
C GLY A 71 -0.57 -13.70 -13.08
N SER A 72 -1.32 -14.31 -13.98
CA SER A 72 -1.23 -14.11 -15.44
C SER A 72 -1.57 -12.69 -15.86
N ARG A 73 -0.81 -12.14 -16.83
CA ARG A 73 -1.12 -10.85 -17.47
C ARG A 73 -2.45 -10.87 -18.22
N TYR A 74 -2.92 -12.04 -18.60
CA TYR A 74 -4.17 -12.22 -19.33
C TYR A 74 -5.38 -12.44 -18.43
N SER A 75 -5.17 -12.59 -17.11
CA SER A 75 -6.25 -12.79 -16.15
C SER A 75 -6.93 -11.46 -15.79
N PRO A 76 -8.25 -11.32 -16.01
CA PRO A 76 -9.02 -10.16 -15.56
C PRO A 76 -8.93 -9.93 -14.04
N ASP A 77 -8.85 -11.01 -13.28
CA ASP A 77 -8.72 -10.94 -11.83
C ASP A 77 -7.35 -10.42 -11.39
N THR A 78 -6.27 -10.82 -12.07
CA THR A 78 -4.94 -10.24 -11.85
C THR A 78 -4.95 -8.73 -12.11
N PHE A 79 -5.58 -8.31 -13.21
CA PHE A 79 -5.72 -6.89 -13.52
C PHE A 79 -6.53 -6.15 -12.45
N ARG A 80 -7.68 -6.68 -12.03
CA ARG A 80 -8.53 -6.11 -10.99
C ARG A 80 -7.77 -5.89 -9.67
N ILE A 81 -7.01 -6.88 -9.23
CA ILE A 81 -6.22 -6.82 -8.00
C ILE A 81 -5.13 -5.76 -8.11
N ARG A 82 -4.38 -5.74 -9.20
CA ARG A 82 -3.31 -4.76 -9.44
C ARG A 82 -3.84 -3.33 -9.53
N ASP A 83 -4.93 -3.14 -10.26
CA ASP A 83 -5.61 -1.84 -10.40
C ASP A 83 -6.12 -1.34 -9.04
N PHE A 84 -6.73 -2.24 -8.24
CA PHE A 84 -7.20 -1.91 -6.91
C PHE A 84 -6.04 -1.48 -5.97
N LEU A 85 -4.96 -2.23 -5.94
CA LEU A 85 -3.79 -1.89 -5.12
C LEU A 85 -3.15 -0.58 -5.56
N ALA A 86 -3.01 -0.37 -6.88
CA ALA A 86 -2.44 0.86 -7.43
C ALA A 86 -3.29 2.09 -7.11
N LYS A 87 -4.60 2.02 -7.27
CA LYS A 87 -5.54 3.11 -6.95
C LYS A 87 -5.55 3.47 -5.47
N ASN A 88 -5.31 2.49 -4.60
CA ASN A 88 -5.21 2.70 -3.15
C ASN A 88 -3.77 3.00 -2.69
N LEU A 89 -2.85 3.28 -3.61
CA LEU A 89 -1.47 3.61 -3.33
C LEU A 89 -0.72 2.55 -2.51
N VAL A 90 -1.15 1.29 -2.57
CA VAL A 90 -0.44 0.18 -1.95
C VAL A 90 0.75 -0.20 -2.81
N LEU A 91 1.93 -0.28 -2.21
CA LEU A 91 3.10 -0.82 -2.89
C LEU A 91 2.97 -2.33 -3.02
N PHE A 92 3.18 -2.84 -4.22
CA PHE A 92 3.19 -4.28 -4.48
C PHE A 92 4.20 -4.64 -5.58
N THR A 93 4.70 -5.86 -5.54
CA THR A 93 5.45 -6.47 -6.63
C THR A 93 4.51 -7.39 -7.39
N TRP A 94 4.49 -7.29 -8.72
CA TRP A 94 3.76 -8.23 -9.54
C TRP A 94 4.72 -9.23 -10.20
N ILE A 95 4.41 -10.51 -10.03
CA ILE A 95 5.09 -11.63 -10.65
C ILE A 95 4.16 -12.17 -11.73
N ASP A 96 4.55 -11.92 -12.96
CA ASP A 96 3.83 -12.36 -14.14
C ASP A 96 4.18 -13.81 -14.46
N LEU A 97 3.19 -14.67 -14.52
CA LEU A 97 3.38 -16.10 -14.77
C LEU A 97 4.01 -16.36 -16.14
N GLU A 98 3.66 -15.57 -17.15
CA GLU A 98 4.18 -15.75 -18.51
C GLU A 98 5.62 -15.23 -18.68
N ALA A 99 6.06 -14.33 -17.80
CA ALA A 99 7.41 -13.76 -17.88
C ALA A 99 8.42 -14.45 -16.95
N ASN A 100 7.95 -15.26 -16.02
CA ASN A 100 8.80 -15.91 -15.03
C ASN A 100 9.17 -17.33 -15.50
N PRO A 101 10.45 -17.63 -15.81
CA PRO A 101 10.88 -18.95 -16.25
C PRO A 101 10.75 -20.02 -15.15
N ASP A 102 10.76 -19.59 -13.87
CA ASP A 102 10.71 -20.50 -12.71
C ASP A 102 9.31 -20.56 -12.09
N VAL A 103 8.27 -20.28 -12.86
CA VAL A 103 6.89 -20.19 -12.38
C VAL A 103 6.43 -21.47 -11.67
N ASP A 104 6.77 -22.65 -12.20
CA ASP A 104 6.38 -23.93 -11.59
C ASP A 104 7.01 -24.13 -10.22
N GLN A 105 8.27 -23.73 -10.03
CA GLN A 105 8.94 -23.80 -8.74
C GLN A 105 8.35 -22.79 -7.75
N LEU A 106 8.03 -21.60 -8.24
CA LEU A 106 7.39 -20.55 -7.45
C LEU A 106 6.02 -21.02 -6.95
N LEU A 107 5.17 -21.55 -7.82
CA LEU A 107 3.85 -22.05 -7.44
C LEU A 107 3.93 -23.23 -6.48
N LYS A 108 4.86 -24.16 -6.71
CA LYS A 108 5.15 -25.26 -5.76
C LYS A 108 5.60 -24.75 -4.39
N HIS A 109 6.44 -23.73 -4.35
CA HIS A 109 6.88 -23.12 -3.07
C HIS A 109 5.69 -22.59 -2.27
N PHE A 110 4.70 -22.02 -2.93
CA PHE A 110 3.48 -21.54 -2.29
C PHE A 110 2.41 -22.63 -2.11
N GLY A 111 2.63 -23.84 -2.60
CA GLY A 111 1.66 -24.94 -2.52
C GLY A 111 0.37 -24.65 -3.28
N VAL A 112 0.45 -23.99 -4.42
CA VAL A 112 -0.69 -23.61 -5.27
C VAL A 112 -0.48 -24.08 -6.70
N SER A 113 -1.58 -24.34 -7.37
CA SER A 113 -1.60 -24.62 -8.83
C SER A 113 -1.84 -23.32 -9.61
N GLU A 114 -1.54 -23.32 -10.90
CA GLU A 114 -1.83 -22.22 -11.80
C GLU A 114 -3.33 -21.82 -11.81
N ALA A 115 -4.20 -22.82 -11.72
CA ALA A 115 -5.65 -22.64 -11.70
C ALA A 115 -6.16 -21.87 -10.46
N GLU A 116 -5.37 -21.82 -9.37
CA GLU A 116 -5.69 -21.10 -8.14
C GLU A 116 -5.20 -19.65 -8.16
N THR A 117 -4.54 -19.23 -9.24
CA THR A 117 -4.08 -17.84 -9.42
C THR A 117 -5.22 -16.94 -9.90
N PRO A 118 -5.16 -15.62 -9.65
CA PRO A 118 -4.07 -14.90 -8.98
C PRO A 118 -4.02 -15.13 -7.47
N ILE A 119 -2.81 -15.17 -6.92
CA ILE A 119 -2.61 -15.17 -5.48
C ILE A 119 -1.99 -13.84 -5.03
N VAL A 120 -2.35 -13.43 -3.82
CA VAL A 120 -1.76 -12.24 -3.18
C VAL A 120 -1.13 -12.68 -1.87
N VAL A 121 0.15 -12.39 -1.73
CA VAL A 121 0.90 -12.63 -0.50
C VAL A 121 1.09 -11.30 0.22
N CYS A 122 0.51 -11.19 1.43
CA CYS A 122 0.63 -10.03 2.29
C CYS A 122 1.20 -10.50 3.63
N SER A 123 2.41 -10.09 3.97
CA SER A 123 3.09 -10.54 5.19
C SER A 123 3.09 -12.07 5.32
N GLU A 124 2.37 -12.63 6.29
CA GLU A 124 2.25 -14.07 6.51
C GLU A 124 0.99 -14.70 5.88
N HIS A 125 0.16 -13.89 5.24
CA HIS A 125 -1.11 -14.35 4.67
C HIS A 125 -1.02 -14.51 3.17
N MET A 126 -1.47 -15.66 2.68
CA MET A 126 -1.66 -15.93 1.27
C MET A 126 -3.16 -15.97 0.95
N LEU A 127 -3.58 -15.15 0.01
CA LEU A 127 -4.97 -15.01 -0.41
C LEU A 127 -5.10 -15.50 -1.85
N ARG A 128 -6.05 -16.40 -2.11
CA ARG A 128 -6.37 -16.90 -3.45
C ARG A 128 -7.51 -16.08 -4.03
N ASN A 129 -7.24 -15.43 -5.15
CA ASN A 129 -8.18 -14.55 -5.86
C ASN A 129 -9.06 -13.70 -4.92
N PRO A 130 -8.47 -12.88 -4.03
CA PRO A 130 -9.24 -12.15 -3.03
C PRO A 130 -10.18 -11.14 -3.68
N SER A 131 -11.36 -10.97 -3.11
CA SER A 131 -12.22 -9.83 -3.45
C SER A 131 -11.54 -8.51 -2.99
N ASN A 132 -11.92 -7.38 -3.58
CA ASN A 132 -11.38 -6.08 -3.20
C ASN A 132 -11.58 -5.77 -1.70
N ARG A 133 -12.67 -6.28 -1.11
CA ARG A 133 -12.92 -6.14 0.33
C ARG A 133 -11.88 -6.87 1.18
N VAL A 134 -11.65 -8.15 0.89
CA VAL A 134 -10.66 -8.97 1.59
C VAL A 134 -9.26 -8.39 1.40
N LEU A 135 -8.97 -7.94 0.19
CA LEU A 135 -7.70 -7.30 -0.13
C LEU A 135 -7.49 -5.98 0.63
N ALA A 136 -8.56 -5.18 0.78
CA ALA A 136 -8.52 -3.95 1.56
C ALA A 136 -8.24 -4.20 3.05
N GLU A 137 -8.80 -5.26 3.60
CA GLU A 137 -8.57 -5.69 4.99
C GLU A 137 -7.12 -6.17 5.16
N ALA A 138 -6.65 -7.06 4.29
CA ALA A 138 -5.30 -7.63 4.35
C ALA A 138 -4.19 -6.59 4.10
N ALA A 139 -4.43 -5.64 3.22
CA ALA A 139 -3.48 -4.56 2.92
C ALA A 139 -3.57 -3.37 3.91
N GLY A 140 -4.40 -3.45 4.94
CA GLY A 140 -4.57 -2.39 5.94
C GLY A 140 -5.21 -1.10 5.40
N ILE A 141 -5.85 -1.16 4.23
CA ILE A 141 -6.54 -0.01 3.61
C ILE A 141 -7.84 0.28 4.36
N ARG A 142 -8.55 -0.79 4.74
CA ARG A 142 -9.81 -0.66 5.44
C ARG A 142 -9.56 -0.40 6.92
N LYS A 143 -9.97 0.77 7.38
CA LYS A 143 -10.04 1.08 8.81
C LYS A 143 -11.39 0.65 9.37
N PRO A 144 -11.44 0.08 10.58
CA PRO A 144 -12.70 -0.12 11.27
C PRO A 144 -13.38 1.24 11.49
N LEU A 145 -14.70 1.25 11.40
CA LEU A 145 -15.48 2.45 11.71
C LEU A 145 -15.35 2.75 13.20
N GLU A 146 -15.04 3.98 13.55
CA GLU A 146 -14.91 4.43 14.94
C GLU A 146 -16.28 4.51 15.66
N ARG A 147 -17.35 4.71 14.87
CA ARG A 147 -18.73 4.81 15.34
C ARG A 147 -19.65 3.94 14.48
N THR A 148 -20.76 3.54 15.04
CA THR A 148 -21.81 2.79 14.33
C THR A 148 -22.79 3.73 13.60
N VAL A 149 -22.85 5.00 14.01
CA VAL A 149 -23.74 6.02 13.44
C VAL A 149 -22.94 7.29 13.21
N TYR A 150 -23.10 7.88 12.05
CA TYR A 150 -22.51 9.15 11.64
C TYR A 150 -23.62 10.10 11.21
N ASP A 151 -23.48 11.39 11.49
CA ASP A 151 -24.45 12.42 11.11
C ASP A 151 -24.42 12.66 9.59
N LEU A 152 -23.27 12.45 8.96
CA LEU A 152 -23.06 12.62 7.52
C LEU A 152 -22.09 11.56 6.98
N ALA A 153 -22.41 11.02 5.81
CA ALA A 153 -21.51 10.19 5.03
C ALA A 153 -21.30 10.81 3.64
N VAL A 154 -20.07 11.13 3.29
CA VAL A 154 -19.71 11.65 1.96
C VAL A 154 -19.14 10.51 1.13
N VAL A 155 -19.83 10.17 0.03
CA VAL A 155 -19.41 9.12 -0.90
C VAL A 155 -18.84 9.75 -2.16
N GLY A 156 -17.55 9.52 -2.36
CA GLY A 156 -16.77 10.04 -3.49
C GLY A 156 -15.88 11.22 -3.10
N ALA A 157 -14.66 11.22 -3.67
CA ALA A 157 -13.63 12.23 -3.47
C ALA A 157 -13.45 13.14 -4.71
N GLY A 158 -14.52 13.35 -5.47
CA GLY A 158 -14.55 14.37 -6.51
C GLY A 158 -14.67 15.78 -5.90
N PRO A 159 -14.63 16.86 -6.72
CA PRO A 159 -14.67 18.24 -6.23
C PRO A 159 -15.82 18.52 -5.27
N ALA A 160 -17.01 18.01 -5.56
CA ALA A 160 -18.20 18.19 -4.70
C ALA A 160 -18.07 17.44 -3.36
N GLY A 161 -17.57 16.19 -3.38
CA GLY A 161 -17.36 15.41 -2.15
C GLY A 161 -16.26 15.99 -1.27
N LEU A 162 -15.17 16.47 -1.87
CA LEU A 162 -14.10 17.16 -1.14
C LEU A 162 -14.61 18.47 -0.51
N ALA A 163 -15.40 19.27 -1.25
CA ALA A 163 -16.01 20.47 -0.70
C ALA A 163 -16.93 20.13 0.48
N ALA A 164 -17.83 19.12 0.32
CA ALA A 164 -18.73 18.69 1.39
C ALA A 164 -18.03 18.14 2.63
N ALA A 165 -16.80 17.64 2.50
CA ALA A 165 -16.02 17.13 3.64
C ALA A 165 -15.27 18.22 4.40
N VAL A 166 -15.14 19.43 3.82
CA VAL A 166 -14.46 20.58 4.43
C VAL A 166 -15.46 21.50 5.12
N TYR A 167 -16.66 21.64 4.61
CA TYR A 167 -17.74 22.50 5.14
C TYR A 167 -18.72 21.71 6.01
#